data_c2857f0ca17c2497258a87636c7f34f0
#
_entry.id   c2857f0ca17c2497258a87636c7f34f0
#
_cell.length_a   1.000
_cell.length_b   1.000
_cell.length_c   1.000
_cell.angle_alpha   90.00
_cell.angle_beta   90.00
_cell.angle_gamma   90.00
#
_symmetry.space_group_name_H-M   'P 1'
#
loop_
_entity.id
_entity.type
_entity.pdbx_description
1 polymer ?
#
loop_
_entity_poly.entity_id
_entity_poly.type
_entity_poly.pdbx_seq_one_letter_code
_entity_poly.pdbx_strand_id
1 'polypeptide(L)'
;MSTQKSLDDLVETLNLERLEENLYRGECEKTAWGRVFGGQVLGQSLSAAYNTIEEKRYAHSFHAYFLRPGRIDMPIVYNVVRIRDGGSFTTRTVDAIQNGEVIFNMIVSFQIDEGGFEHQFDMPDVPGPNDLQSERELRESMIDEIPKEFRDGFLREKAVELRTVEQYSPLNSEKKPPYKHTWMKANGKLPDDILVHQNILAYASDFGLLSTAQLPHGISWGGMNRRVMSASIDHAMWFHRPFRACLLYTSPSPRDAES
;
A
#
# COMPACT_ATOMS: atom_id res chain seq x y z
N MET A 1 -0.07 -2.50 21.76
CA MET A 1 -0.45 -1.15 21.26
C MET A 1 -1.91 -1.20 20.89
N SER A 2 -2.68 -0.10 20.95
CA SER A 2 -4.05 -0.09 20.43
C SER A 2 -4.00 0.02 18.90
N THR A 3 -5.02 -0.48 18.21
CA THR A 3 -5.18 -0.38 16.74
C THR A 3 -5.12 1.08 16.27
N GLN A 4 -5.78 2.01 17.01
CA GLN A 4 -5.73 3.44 16.71
C GLN A 4 -4.30 3.98 16.73
N LYS A 5 -3.50 3.61 17.74
CA LYS A 5 -2.10 4.06 17.82
C LYS A 5 -1.27 3.61 16.61
N SER A 6 -1.44 2.38 16.14
CA SER A 6 -0.73 1.90 14.95
C SER A 6 -1.15 2.67 13.68
N LEU A 7 -2.42 3.10 13.61
CA LEU A 7 -2.90 3.94 12.52
C LEU A 7 -2.35 5.37 12.61
N ASP A 8 -2.31 5.95 13.82
CA ASP A 8 -1.74 7.28 14.04
C ASP A 8 -0.25 7.30 13.70
N ASP A 9 0.50 6.25 14.10
CA ASP A 9 1.92 6.08 13.76
C ASP A 9 2.13 5.98 12.23
N LEU A 10 1.22 5.31 11.49
CA LEU A 10 1.26 5.27 10.02
C LEU A 10 0.98 6.64 9.42
N VAL A 11 -0.06 7.35 9.88
CA VAL A 11 -0.38 8.70 9.39
C VAL A 11 0.81 9.64 9.61
N GLU A 12 1.47 9.55 10.77
CA GLU A 12 2.69 10.31 11.05
C GLU A 12 3.84 9.93 10.10
N THR A 13 4.05 8.64 9.84
CA THR A 13 5.05 8.15 8.89
C THR A 13 4.82 8.67 7.47
N LEU A 14 3.55 8.78 7.05
CA LEU A 14 3.19 9.29 5.72
C LEU A 14 3.20 10.82 5.64
N ASN A 15 3.25 11.52 6.78
CA ASN A 15 3.40 12.96 6.84
C ASN A 15 4.89 13.33 6.79
N LEU A 16 5.29 14.10 5.77
CA LEU A 16 6.68 14.36 5.49
C LEU A 16 7.16 15.69 6.07
N GLU A 17 8.40 15.73 6.52
CA GLU A 17 9.09 16.98 6.82
C GLU A 17 9.42 17.71 5.53
N ARG A 18 8.99 18.97 5.41
CA ARG A 18 9.40 19.82 4.29
C ARG A 18 10.80 20.36 4.55
N LEU A 19 11.74 20.08 3.64
CA LEU A 19 13.10 20.61 3.68
C LEU A 19 13.24 21.87 2.83
N GLU A 20 12.60 21.88 1.65
CA GLU A 20 12.60 23.00 0.70
C GLU A 20 11.32 22.92 -0.16
N GLU A 21 11.09 23.83 -1.09
CA GLU A 21 9.86 23.97 -1.87
C GLU A 21 9.38 22.66 -2.50
N ASN A 22 10.26 21.88 -3.09
CA ASN A 22 9.91 20.60 -3.74
C ASN A 22 10.70 19.44 -3.14
N LEU A 23 11.23 19.60 -1.92
CA LEU A 23 12.09 18.60 -1.28
C LEU A 23 11.55 18.25 0.10
N TYR A 24 11.34 16.97 0.34
CA TYR A 24 10.73 16.44 1.56
C TYR A 24 11.56 15.31 2.13
N ARG A 25 11.42 15.04 3.43
CA ARG A 25 12.05 13.91 4.11
C ARG A 25 11.00 13.09 4.84
N GLY A 26 11.08 11.75 4.66
CA GLY A 26 10.27 10.78 5.37
C GLY A 26 11.13 9.81 6.18
N GLU A 27 10.72 9.52 7.40
CA GLU A 27 11.31 8.46 8.22
C GLU A 27 10.84 7.08 7.73
N CYS A 28 11.63 6.04 8.03
CA CYS A 28 11.34 4.68 7.64
C CYS A 28 10.74 3.85 8.77
N GLU A 29 9.71 3.07 8.47
CA GLU A 29 9.22 2.04 9.38
C GLU A 29 10.28 0.94 9.58
N LYS A 30 10.39 0.47 10.82
CA LYS A 30 11.25 -0.69 11.12
C LYS A 30 10.55 -1.98 10.72
N THR A 31 11.01 -2.58 9.62
CA THR A 31 10.52 -3.87 9.14
C THR A 31 11.40 -5.02 9.61
N ALA A 32 10.82 -6.21 9.82
CA ALA A 32 11.56 -7.38 10.25
C ALA A 32 12.55 -7.93 9.18
N TRP A 33 12.33 -7.59 7.90
CA TRP A 33 13.17 -8.02 6.78
C TRP A 33 14.27 -7.02 6.38
N GLY A 34 14.42 -5.92 7.12
CA GLY A 34 15.53 -4.98 6.97
C GLY A 34 15.51 -4.10 5.70
N ARG A 35 14.38 -4.05 4.99
CA ARG A 35 14.16 -3.20 3.80
C ARG A 35 12.91 -2.37 3.98
N VAL A 36 12.88 -1.20 3.34
CA VAL A 36 11.69 -0.35 3.32
C VAL A 36 10.54 -1.11 2.64
N PHE A 37 9.35 -1.01 3.20
CA PHE A 37 8.13 -1.53 2.58
C PHE A 37 7.76 -0.69 1.35
N GLY A 38 7.44 -1.33 0.22
CA GLY A 38 7.11 -0.62 -1.01
C GLY A 38 5.89 0.29 -0.86
N GLY A 39 4.87 -0.17 -0.14
CA GLY A 39 3.68 0.64 0.18
C GLY A 39 4.02 1.93 0.96
N GLN A 40 5.03 1.91 1.84
CA GLN A 40 5.49 3.12 2.51
C GLN A 40 6.02 4.15 1.51
N VAL A 41 6.86 3.70 0.58
CA VAL A 41 7.44 4.60 -0.44
C VAL A 41 6.36 5.14 -1.38
N LEU A 42 5.36 4.30 -1.74
CA LEU A 42 4.18 4.72 -2.51
C LEU A 42 3.42 5.84 -1.79
N GLY A 43 3.02 5.61 -0.54
CA GLY A 43 2.26 6.58 0.25
C GLY A 43 3.02 7.88 0.51
N GLN A 44 4.30 7.78 0.87
CA GLN A 44 5.17 8.96 1.09
C GLN A 44 5.42 9.74 -0.21
N SER A 45 5.62 9.06 -1.36
CA SER A 45 5.77 9.75 -2.66
C SER A 45 4.50 10.48 -3.06
N LEU A 46 3.33 9.87 -2.84
CA LEU A 46 2.05 10.52 -3.10
C LEU A 46 1.86 11.73 -2.18
N SER A 47 2.20 11.61 -0.89
CA SER A 47 2.19 12.72 0.07
C SER A 47 3.11 13.87 -0.36
N ALA A 48 4.34 13.57 -0.80
CA ALA A 48 5.28 14.58 -1.31
C ALA A 48 4.71 15.34 -2.52
N ALA A 49 4.09 14.61 -3.46
CA ALA A 49 3.45 15.21 -4.62
C ALA A 49 2.30 16.14 -4.21
N TYR A 50 1.42 15.69 -3.30
CA TYR A 50 0.32 16.49 -2.77
C TYR A 50 0.78 17.80 -2.12
N ASN A 51 1.89 17.78 -1.38
CA ASN A 51 2.45 18.96 -0.74
C ASN A 51 2.92 20.06 -1.72
N THR A 52 2.93 19.78 -3.02
CA THR A 52 3.23 20.76 -4.09
C THR A 52 1.99 21.23 -4.87
N ILE A 53 0.79 20.80 -4.48
CA ILE A 53 -0.47 21.16 -5.11
C ILE A 53 -1.09 22.31 -4.34
N GLU A 54 -1.38 23.43 -5.02
CA GLU A 54 -1.90 24.66 -4.41
C GLU A 54 -3.44 24.72 -4.41
N GLU A 55 -4.10 23.97 -5.30
CA GLU A 55 -5.55 23.95 -5.47
C GLU A 55 -6.15 22.62 -5.01
N LYS A 56 -7.48 22.59 -4.80
CA LYS A 56 -8.21 21.35 -4.53
C LYS A 56 -8.21 20.44 -5.75
N ARG A 57 -7.22 19.56 -5.81
CA ARG A 57 -7.07 18.53 -6.81
C ARG A 57 -6.80 17.21 -6.13
N TYR A 58 -7.29 16.13 -6.72
CA TYR A 58 -7.16 14.78 -6.18
C TYR A 58 -6.38 13.92 -7.15
N ALA A 59 -5.51 13.07 -6.64
CA ALA A 59 -4.84 12.08 -7.47
C ALA A 59 -5.89 11.18 -8.12
N HIS A 60 -5.84 11.04 -9.44
CA HIS A 60 -6.66 10.08 -10.17
C HIS A 60 -5.86 8.88 -10.65
N SER A 61 -4.54 9.00 -10.79
CA SER A 61 -3.66 7.86 -11.12
C SER A 61 -2.21 8.13 -10.76
N PHE A 62 -1.47 7.05 -10.51
CA PHE A 62 -0.03 7.08 -10.52
C PHE A 62 0.56 5.82 -11.17
N HIS A 63 1.81 5.94 -11.67
CA HIS A 63 2.64 4.86 -12.16
C HIS A 63 4.02 4.99 -11.52
N ALA A 64 4.56 3.87 -11.03
CA ALA A 64 5.78 3.89 -10.25
C ALA A 64 6.69 2.70 -10.56
N TYR A 65 8.01 2.89 -10.36
CA TYR A 65 9.03 1.86 -10.51
C TYR A 65 9.88 1.75 -9.24
N PHE A 66 10.04 0.52 -8.74
CA PHE A 66 10.97 0.17 -7.69
C PHE A 66 12.34 -0.13 -8.32
N LEU A 67 13.31 0.74 -8.11
CA LEU A 67 14.60 0.69 -8.79
C LEU A 67 15.68 -0.01 -7.96
N ARG A 68 15.65 0.20 -6.62
CA ARG A 68 16.62 -0.35 -5.67
C ARG A 68 15.97 -0.64 -4.32
N PRO A 69 16.50 -1.61 -3.54
CA PRO A 69 16.01 -1.83 -2.17
C PRO A 69 16.30 -0.61 -1.29
N GLY A 70 15.27 -0.06 -0.63
CA GLY A 70 15.42 0.98 0.37
C GLY A 70 15.92 0.42 1.71
N ARG A 71 16.71 1.20 2.44
CA ARG A 71 17.25 0.90 3.77
C ARG A 71 16.37 1.51 4.85
N ILE A 72 16.15 0.77 5.94
CA ILE A 72 15.30 1.21 7.07
C ILE A 72 16.05 2.02 8.15
N ASP A 73 17.37 2.08 8.07
CA ASP A 73 18.24 2.75 9.05
C ASP A 73 18.57 4.20 8.68
N MET A 74 17.95 4.72 7.64
CA MET A 74 18.12 6.10 7.19
C MET A 74 16.83 6.62 6.55
N PRO A 75 16.58 7.94 6.61
CA PRO A 75 15.41 8.55 5.99
C PRO A 75 15.47 8.48 4.46
N ILE A 76 14.31 8.70 3.85
CA ILE A 76 14.18 8.85 2.40
C ILE A 76 13.95 10.33 2.08
N VAL A 77 14.68 10.86 1.11
CA VAL A 77 14.46 12.19 0.57
C VAL A 77 13.62 12.08 -0.70
N TYR A 78 12.54 12.85 -0.76
CA TYR A 78 11.61 12.92 -1.89
C TYR A 78 11.82 14.23 -2.63
N ASN A 79 12.27 14.14 -3.88
CA ASN A 79 12.40 15.27 -4.79
C ASN A 79 11.24 15.30 -5.77
N VAL A 80 10.44 16.36 -5.73
CA VAL A 80 9.25 16.52 -6.58
C VAL A 80 9.58 17.44 -7.76
N VAL A 81 9.29 16.98 -8.97
CA VAL A 81 9.37 17.79 -10.18
C VAL A 81 7.97 18.16 -10.64
N ARG A 82 7.70 19.46 -10.75
CA ARG A 82 6.43 20.01 -11.27
C ARG A 82 6.45 19.92 -12.80
N ILE A 83 5.85 18.86 -13.35
CA ILE A 83 5.86 18.62 -14.80
C ILE A 83 4.83 19.50 -15.50
N ARG A 84 3.64 19.65 -14.92
CA ARG A 84 2.56 20.42 -15.51
C ARG A 84 1.59 20.94 -14.44
N ASP A 85 1.19 22.21 -14.61
CA ASP A 85 0.06 22.83 -13.92
C ASP A 85 -0.90 23.36 -14.98
N GLY A 86 -1.95 22.57 -15.27
CA GLY A 86 -2.99 22.91 -16.25
C GLY A 86 -4.30 23.30 -15.56
N GLY A 87 -5.32 23.67 -16.34
CA GLY A 87 -6.65 24.01 -15.83
C GLY A 87 -7.29 22.85 -15.05
N SER A 88 -7.52 21.70 -15.68
CA SER A 88 -8.16 20.54 -15.05
C SER A 88 -7.16 19.54 -14.48
N PHE A 89 -5.96 19.41 -15.06
CA PHE A 89 -4.97 18.38 -14.68
C PHE A 89 -3.63 18.98 -14.23
N THR A 90 -3.03 18.33 -13.24
CA THR A 90 -1.68 18.64 -12.73
C THR A 90 -0.86 17.36 -12.69
N THR A 91 0.42 17.40 -13.08
CA THR A 91 1.31 16.23 -13.10
C THR A 91 2.57 16.50 -12.31
N ARG A 92 2.96 15.55 -11.48
CA ARG A 92 4.19 15.55 -10.68
C ARG A 92 4.98 14.28 -10.94
N THR A 93 6.30 14.41 -10.96
CA THR A 93 7.21 13.26 -10.81
C THR A 93 7.89 13.36 -9.46
N VAL A 94 8.04 12.22 -8.79
CA VAL A 94 8.68 12.12 -7.48
C VAL A 94 9.79 11.09 -7.54
N ASP A 95 11.01 11.50 -7.20
CA ASP A 95 12.15 10.61 -6.98
C ASP A 95 12.34 10.42 -5.47
N ALA A 96 12.29 9.16 -5.02
CA ALA A 96 12.68 8.78 -3.67
C ALA A 96 14.17 8.42 -3.66
N ILE A 97 14.96 9.09 -2.81
CA ILE A 97 16.41 9.10 -2.85
C ILE A 97 16.98 8.64 -1.50
N GLN A 98 17.94 7.74 -1.52
CA GLN A 98 18.81 7.41 -0.38
C GLN A 98 20.27 7.34 -0.84
N ASN A 99 21.20 7.89 -0.05
CA ASN A 99 22.64 7.95 -0.37
C ASN A 99 22.95 8.53 -1.77
N GLY A 100 22.16 9.50 -2.25
CA GLY A 100 22.34 10.08 -3.58
C GLY A 100 21.83 9.24 -4.74
N GLU A 101 21.27 8.04 -4.47
CA GLU A 101 20.71 7.16 -5.49
C GLU A 101 19.18 7.16 -5.45
N VAL A 102 18.56 7.23 -6.64
CA VAL A 102 17.11 7.05 -6.76
C VAL A 102 16.78 5.58 -6.53
N ILE A 103 16.02 5.30 -5.46
CA ILE A 103 15.56 3.95 -5.10
C ILE A 103 14.17 3.65 -5.67
N PHE A 104 13.38 4.69 -5.96
CA PHE A 104 12.02 4.60 -6.48
C PHE A 104 11.68 5.87 -7.24
N ASN A 105 10.87 5.75 -8.29
CA ASN A 105 10.32 6.87 -9.05
C ASN A 105 8.81 6.69 -9.23
N MET A 106 8.05 7.80 -9.13
CA MET A 106 6.62 7.83 -9.36
C MET A 106 6.26 9.01 -10.25
N ILE A 107 5.39 8.80 -11.23
CA ILE A 107 4.65 9.87 -11.89
C ILE A 107 3.18 9.80 -11.43
N VAL A 108 2.65 10.93 -11.00
CA VAL A 108 1.28 11.04 -10.50
C VAL A 108 0.54 12.17 -11.20
N SER A 109 -0.71 11.90 -11.58
CA SER A 109 -1.62 12.86 -12.19
C SER A 109 -2.78 13.16 -11.25
N PHE A 110 -3.06 14.45 -11.12
CA PHE A 110 -4.15 15.01 -10.31
C PHE A 110 -5.16 15.69 -11.19
N GLN A 111 -6.42 15.71 -10.76
CA GLN A 111 -7.50 16.41 -11.43
C GLN A 111 -8.36 17.19 -10.43
N ILE A 112 -9.03 18.22 -10.92
CA ILE A 112 -10.12 18.86 -10.18
C ILE A 112 -11.34 17.93 -10.20
N ASP A 113 -12.29 18.17 -9.28
CA ASP A 113 -13.56 17.45 -9.28
C ASP A 113 -14.45 18.00 -10.41
N GLU A 114 -14.68 17.19 -11.43
CA GLU A 114 -15.50 17.52 -12.60
C GLU A 114 -16.53 16.43 -12.81
N GLY A 115 -17.79 16.82 -13.09
CA GLY A 115 -18.84 15.89 -13.49
C GLY A 115 -18.52 15.28 -14.86
N GLY A 116 -18.94 14.03 -15.08
CA GLY A 116 -18.68 13.33 -16.34
C GLY A 116 -19.55 12.09 -16.52
N PHE A 117 -19.22 11.28 -17.50
CA PHE A 117 -19.85 9.98 -17.69
C PHE A 117 -19.33 9.00 -16.65
N GLU A 118 -20.22 8.20 -16.10
CA GLU A 118 -19.89 7.15 -15.13
C GLU A 118 -20.03 5.77 -15.77
N HIS A 119 -19.07 4.92 -15.53
CA HIS A 119 -19.08 3.51 -15.90
C HIS A 119 -18.38 2.67 -14.85
N GLN A 120 -18.91 1.48 -14.58
CA GLN A 120 -18.35 0.56 -13.61
C GLN A 120 -18.72 -0.87 -14.00
N PHE A 121 -17.78 -1.80 -13.84
CA PHE A 121 -18.08 -3.24 -13.88
C PHE A 121 -18.72 -3.68 -12.56
N ASP A 122 -19.46 -4.78 -12.60
CA ASP A 122 -20.01 -5.37 -11.39
C ASP A 122 -18.86 -5.87 -10.50
N MET A 123 -19.04 -5.68 -9.19
CA MET A 123 -18.10 -6.23 -8.22
C MET A 123 -18.22 -7.76 -8.19
N PRO A 124 -17.11 -8.52 -8.08
CA PRO A 124 -17.17 -9.96 -7.88
C PRO A 124 -18.11 -10.35 -6.71
N ASP A 125 -18.89 -11.41 -6.91
CA ASP A 125 -19.76 -11.94 -5.86
C ASP A 125 -18.92 -12.73 -4.84
N VAL A 126 -18.59 -12.07 -3.73
CA VAL A 126 -17.72 -12.60 -2.67
C VAL A 126 -18.37 -12.38 -1.29
N PRO A 127 -18.07 -13.21 -0.29
CA PRO A 127 -18.55 -13.02 1.07
C PRO A 127 -18.21 -11.63 1.61
N GLY A 128 -19.13 -11.04 2.36
CA GLY A 128 -18.95 -9.77 3.02
C GLY A 128 -17.84 -9.81 4.09
N PRO A 129 -17.26 -8.66 4.44
CA PRO A 129 -16.14 -8.63 5.38
C PRO A 129 -16.51 -9.14 6.78
N ASN A 130 -17.77 -9.03 7.18
CA ASN A 130 -18.22 -9.49 8.50
C ASN A 130 -18.31 -11.03 8.61
N ASP A 131 -18.35 -11.72 7.48
CA ASP A 131 -18.39 -13.19 7.39
C ASP A 131 -16.99 -13.81 7.31
N LEU A 132 -15.94 -12.98 7.30
CA LEU A 132 -14.56 -13.38 7.13
C LEU A 132 -13.72 -13.11 8.39
N GLN A 133 -12.80 -14.03 8.68
CA GLN A 133 -11.78 -13.78 9.70
C GLN A 133 -10.82 -12.67 9.25
N SER A 134 -10.44 -11.81 10.17
CA SER A 134 -9.37 -10.86 9.95
C SER A 134 -8.01 -11.56 9.88
N GLU A 135 -7.04 -10.94 9.24
CA GLU A 135 -5.65 -11.43 9.24
C GLU A 135 -5.10 -11.58 10.67
N ARG A 136 -5.57 -10.76 11.61
CA ARG A 136 -5.20 -10.85 13.03
C ARG A 136 -5.72 -12.15 13.65
N GLU A 137 -7.03 -12.42 13.53
CA GLU A 137 -7.65 -13.65 14.05
C GLU A 137 -6.99 -14.90 13.44
N LEU A 138 -6.67 -14.85 12.15
CA LEU A 138 -5.94 -15.93 11.48
C LEU A 138 -4.53 -16.12 12.07
N ARG A 139 -3.79 -15.05 12.34
CA ARG A 139 -2.47 -15.10 12.97
C ARG A 139 -2.53 -15.62 14.41
N GLU A 140 -3.55 -15.20 15.16
CA GLU A 140 -3.79 -15.70 16.54
C GLU A 140 -4.05 -17.20 16.55
N SER A 141 -4.83 -17.73 15.60
CA SER A 141 -5.10 -19.17 15.49
C SER A 141 -3.87 -20.00 15.14
N MET A 142 -2.85 -19.42 14.55
CA MET A 142 -1.60 -20.09 14.12
C MET A 142 -0.43 -19.85 15.07
N ILE A 143 -0.63 -19.18 16.20
CA ILE A 143 0.48 -18.70 17.06
C ILE A 143 1.35 -19.83 17.60
N ASP A 144 0.77 -21.02 17.83
CA ASP A 144 1.50 -22.17 18.35
C ASP A 144 2.46 -22.80 17.34
N GLU A 145 2.23 -22.57 16.03
CA GLU A 145 3.12 -23.00 14.95
C GLU A 145 4.31 -22.04 14.76
N ILE A 146 4.26 -20.85 15.40
CA ILE A 146 5.29 -19.81 15.27
C ILE A 146 6.31 -19.94 16.41
N PRO A 147 7.63 -19.97 16.12
CA PRO A 147 8.67 -19.95 17.14
C PRO A 147 8.52 -18.76 18.09
N LYS A 148 8.76 -18.97 19.39
CA LYS A 148 8.46 -17.98 20.45
C LYS A 148 9.11 -16.62 20.20
N GLU A 149 10.33 -16.61 19.68
CA GLU A 149 11.11 -15.40 19.37
C GLU A 149 10.49 -14.50 18.29
N PHE A 150 9.56 -15.02 17.46
CA PHE A 150 8.88 -14.26 16.39
C PHE A 150 7.43 -13.91 16.72
N ARG A 151 6.86 -14.43 17.82
CA ARG A 151 5.44 -14.28 18.17
C ARG A 151 5.02 -12.81 18.36
N ASP A 152 5.82 -12.02 19.05
CA ASP A 152 5.52 -10.61 19.30
C ASP A 152 5.44 -9.79 17.99
N GLY A 153 6.36 -10.03 17.06
CA GLY A 153 6.33 -9.42 15.74
C GLY A 153 5.16 -9.91 14.90
N PHE A 154 4.83 -11.20 15.00
CA PHE A 154 3.74 -11.84 14.26
C PHE A 154 2.36 -11.35 14.70
N LEU A 155 2.16 -11.09 15.99
CA LEU A 155 0.92 -10.57 16.58
C LEU A 155 0.87 -9.03 16.65
N ARG A 156 1.88 -8.33 16.13
CA ARG A 156 1.90 -6.86 16.15
C ARG A 156 0.65 -6.29 15.47
N GLU A 157 0.03 -5.32 16.12
CA GLU A 157 -1.09 -4.56 15.55
C GLU A 157 -0.67 -3.86 14.25
N LYS A 158 -1.52 -3.92 13.26
CA LYS A 158 -1.34 -3.26 11.97
C LYS A 158 -2.27 -2.07 11.83
N ALA A 159 -1.79 -1.04 11.16
CA ALA A 159 -2.58 0.16 10.82
C ALA A 159 -3.73 -0.15 9.85
N VAL A 160 -3.58 -1.19 9.02
CA VAL A 160 -4.57 -1.65 8.04
C VAL A 160 -5.00 -3.06 8.37
N GLU A 161 -6.29 -3.29 8.51
CA GLU A 161 -6.92 -4.61 8.63
C GLU A 161 -7.15 -5.19 7.23
N LEU A 162 -6.80 -6.46 7.08
CA LEU A 162 -7.05 -7.24 5.88
C LEU A 162 -7.97 -8.43 6.22
N ARG A 163 -8.96 -8.68 5.36
CA ARG A 163 -9.81 -9.87 5.40
C ARG A 163 -9.84 -10.50 4.02
N THR A 164 -9.11 -11.58 3.86
CA THR A 164 -8.98 -12.28 2.58
C THR A 164 -10.06 -13.35 2.47
N VAL A 165 -10.75 -13.40 1.33
CA VAL A 165 -11.80 -14.40 1.05
C VAL A 165 -11.17 -15.78 0.97
N GLU A 166 -10.09 -15.93 0.18
CA GLU A 166 -9.34 -17.16 0.05
C GLU A 166 -8.36 -17.29 1.22
N GLN A 167 -8.79 -17.87 2.32
CA GLN A 167 -7.97 -18.07 3.51
C GLN A 167 -6.93 -19.16 3.28
N TYR A 168 -5.78 -18.79 2.77
CA TYR A 168 -4.64 -19.68 2.63
C TYR A 168 -3.69 -19.55 3.81
N SER A 169 -3.35 -20.68 4.43
CA SER A 169 -2.30 -20.68 5.44
C SER A 169 -0.97 -20.19 4.83
N PRO A 170 -0.31 -19.18 5.42
CA PRO A 170 0.99 -18.73 4.95
C PRO A 170 2.09 -19.78 5.15
N LEU A 171 1.81 -20.84 5.89
CA LEU A 171 2.73 -21.96 6.16
C LEU A 171 2.56 -23.11 5.15
N ASN A 172 1.46 -23.13 4.38
CA ASN A 172 1.16 -24.18 3.43
C ASN A 172 1.69 -23.85 2.03
N SER A 173 2.49 -24.77 1.47
CA SER A 173 3.12 -24.65 0.14
C SER A 173 2.30 -25.31 -0.99
N GLU A 174 1.02 -25.54 -0.82
CA GLU A 174 0.16 -26.05 -1.91
C GLU A 174 0.00 -25.00 -3.02
N LYS A 175 -0.05 -25.48 -4.26
CA LYS A 175 -0.40 -24.64 -5.40
C LYS A 175 -1.86 -24.22 -5.34
N LYS A 176 -2.10 -22.92 -5.53
CA LYS A 176 -3.44 -22.31 -5.49
C LYS A 176 -3.67 -21.49 -6.76
N PRO A 177 -4.93 -21.16 -7.09
CA PRO A 177 -5.24 -20.24 -8.19
C PRO A 177 -4.57 -18.87 -8.02
N PRO A 178 -4.24 -18.15 -9.12
CA PRO A 178 -3.49 -16.90 -9.09
C PRO A 178 -4.34 -15.67 -8.76
N TYR A 179 -5.29 -15.79 -7.86
CA TYR A 179 -6.15 -14.68 -7.45
C TYR A 179 -6.40 -14.68 -5.95
N LYS A 180 -6.67 -13.50 -5.42
CA LYS A 180 -7.16 -13.24 -4.06
C LYS A 180 -8.14 -12.09 -4.06
N HIS A 181 -9.21 -12.23 -3.28
CA HIS A 181 -10.11 -11.13 -2.95
C HIS A 181 -9.85 -10.71 -1.51
N THR A 182 -9.58 -9.44 -1.31
CA THR A 182 -9.22 -8.94 0.03
C THR A 182 -9.98 -7.65 0.33
N TRP A 183 -10.69 -7.65 1.45
CA TRP A 183 -11.25 -6.45 2.04
C TRP A 183 -10.17 -5.74 2.84
N MET A 184 -10.04 -4.43 2.66
CA MET A 184 -9.05 -3.59 3.35
C MET A 184 -9.73 -2.46 4.09
N LYS A 185 -9.25 -2.16 5.30
CA LYS A 185 -9.75 -1.06 6.13
C LYS A 185 -8.65 -0.50 7.02
N ALA A 186 -8.57 0.82 7.13
CA ALA A 186 -7.77 1.46 8.17
C ALA A 186 -8.31 1.11 9.57
N ASN A 187 -7.43 0.74 10.49
CA ASN A 187 -7.76 0.19 11.81
C ASN A 187 -8.02 1.28 12.87
N GLY A 188 -8.88 2.23 12.55
CA GLY A 188 -9.25 3.29 13.45
C GLY A 188 -9.96 4.45 12.78
N LYS A 189 -10.00 5.60 13.46
CA LYS A 189 -10.56 6.83 12.95
C LYS A 189 -9.51 7.63 12.20
N LEU A 190 -9.89 8.19 11.07
CA LEU A 190 -9.08 9.09 10.25
C LEU A 190 -9.76 10.45 10.15
N PRO A 191 -8.99 11.54 9.94
CA PRO A 191 -9.55 12.85 9.63
C PRO A 191 -10.37 12.78 8.33
N ASP A 192 -11.29 13.72 8.16
CA ASP A 192 -12.09 13.86 6.93
C ASP A 192 -11.27 14.62 5.87
N ASP A 193 -10.16 14.02 5.45
CA ASP A 193 -9.24 14.55 4.45
C ASP A 193 -8.95 13.46 3.41
N ILE A 194 -9.37 13.68 2.18
CA ILE A 194 -9.20 12.73 1.07
C ILE A 194 -7.73 12.39 0.81
N LEU A 195 -6.79 13.33 1.08
CA LEU A 195 -5.37 13.11 0.90
C LEU A 195 -4.86 12.00 1.83
N VAL A 196 -5.30 12.04 3.09
CA VAL A 196 -4.94 11.00 4.07
C VAL A 196 -5.48 9.65 3.63
N HIS A 197 -6.72 9.60 3.15
CA HIS A 197 -7.34 8.35 2.68
C HIS A 197 -6.62 7.80 1.45
N GLN A 198 -6.25 8.65 0.47
CA GLN A 198 -5.52 8.22 -0.72
C GLN A 198 -4.08 7.76 -0.39
N ASN A 199 -3.37 8.44 0.51
CA ASN A 199 -2.03 8.03 0.95
C ASN A 199 -2.06 6.68 1.67
N ILE A 200 -3.06 6.45 2.54
CA ILE A 200 -3.23 5.15 3.21
C ILE A 200 -3.60 4.05 2.22
N LEU A 201 -4.44 4.32 1.23
CA LEU A 201 -4.77 3.33 0.21
C LEU A 201 -3.56 3.02 -0.70
N ALA A 202 -2.76 4.02 -1.06
CA ALA A 202 -1.51 3.82 -1.78
C ALA A 202 -0.54 2.94 -0.98
N TYR A 203 -0.40 3.19 0.34
CA TYR A 203 0.34 2.32 1.24
C TYR A 203 -0.21 0.89 1.26
N ALA A 204 -1.52 0.75 1.41
CA ALA A 204 -2.17 -0.56 1.53
C ALA A 204 -2.21 -1.36 0.22
N SER A 205 -2.17 -0.70 -0.93
CA SER A 205 -2.24 -1.34 -2.24
C SER A 205 -1.07 -2.27 -2.55
N ASP A 206 0.06 -2.13 -1.84
CA ASP A 206 1.20 -3.04 -1.98
C ASP A 206 1.05 -4.33 -1.15
N PHE A 207 -0.01 -4.47 -0.35
CA PHE A 207 -0.29 -5.72 0.34
C PHE A 207 -0.88 -6.77 -0.62
N GLY A 208 -0.34 -7.97 -0.58
CA GLY A 208 -0.95 -9.15 -1.18
C GLY A 208 -0.56 -9.44 -2.63
N LEU A 209 -0.20 -8.46 -3.46
CA LEU A 209 0.09 -8.65 -4.89
C LEU A 209 1.19 -9.70 -5.12
N LEU A 210 2.34 -9.52 -4.48
CA LEU A 210 3.47 -10.44 -4.61
C LEU A 210 3.11 -11.86 -4.13
N SER A 211 2.41 -11.98 -3.00
CA SER A 211 1.99 -13.28 -2.49
C SER A 211 0.96 -13.96 -3.39
N THR A 212 0.09 -13.20 -4.06
CA THR A 212 -0.86 -13.73 -5.04
C THR A 212 -0.14 -14.33 -6.24
N ALA A 213 0.87 -13.65 -6.78
CA ALA A 213 1.70 -14.17 -7.88
C ALA A 213 2.46 -15.45 -7.52
N GLN A 214 2.73 -15.71 -6.25
CA GLN A 214 3.43 -16.90 -5.77
C GLN A 214 2.52 -18.14 -5.61
N LEU A 215 1.20 -17.96 -5.49
CA LEU A 215 0.23 -19.04 -5.24
C LEU A 215 0.32 -20.19 -6.24
N PRO A 216 0.37 -19.97 -7.58
CA PRO A 216 0.42 -21.08 -8.55
C PRO A 216 1.69 -21.92 -8.46
N HIS A 217 2.71 -21.38 -7.80
CA HIS A 217 4.01 -22.05 -7.66
C HIS A 217 4.17 -22.77 -6.32
N GLY A 218 3.19 -22.66 -5.41
CA GLY A 218 3.27 -23.25 -4.08
C GLY A 218 4.39 -22.65 -3.24
N ILE A 219 4.69 -21.36 -3.42
CA ILE A 219 5.69 -20.64 -2.64
C ILE A 219 4.99 -20.01 -1.45
N SER A 220 5.44 -20.34 -0.24
CA SER A 220 4.91 -19.79 1.01
C SER A 220 6.02 -19.30 1.93
N TRP A 221 5.67 -18.43 2.87
CA TRP A 221 6.61 -17.89 3.87
C TRP A 221 7.23 -18.95 4.75
N GLY A 222 6.48 -20.02 5.10
CA GLY A 222 6.91 -21.12 5.95
C GLY A 222 7.47 -22.32 5.19
N GLY A 223 7.37 -22.34 3.85
CA GLY A 223 7.76 -23.49 3.03
C GLY A 223 9.26 -23.63 2.85
N MET A 224 9.68 -24.86 2.48
CA MET A 224 11.10 -25.19 2.24
C MET A 224 11.76 -24.43 1.09
N ASN A 225 11.00 -23.68 0.28
CA ASN A 225 11.50 -22.90 -0.87
C ASN A 225 11.94 -21.48 -0.50
N ARG A 226 12.70 -21.32 0.59
CA ARG A 226 13.32 -20.03 0.99
C ARG A 226 14.31 -19.42 -0.04
N ARG A 227 14.48 -20.05 -1.19
CA ARG A 227 15.45 -19.62 -2.22
C ARG A 227 14.89 -18.67 -3.26
N VAL A 228 13.59 -18.40 -3.25
CA VAL A 228 12.98 -17.48 -4.23
C VAL A 228 13.07 -16.06 -3.68
N MET A 229 13.87 -15.23 -4.30
CA MET A 229 13.86 -13.79 -4.07
C MET A 229 12.79 -13.19 -4.98
N SER A 230 11.84 -12.49 -4.37
CA SER A 230 10.76 -11.81 -5.10
C SER A 230 10.74 -10.34 -4.72
N ALA A 231 10.46 -9.49 -5.68
CA ALA A 231 10.31 -8.05 -5.50
C ALA A 231 9.35 -7.49 -6.54
N SER A 232 8.57 -6.49 -6.17
CA SER A 232 7.81 -5.68 -7.13
C SER A 232 8.77 -4.83 -7.96
N ILE A 233 8.50 -4.72 -9.26
CA ILE A 233 9.29 -3.92 -10.20
C ILE A 233 8.56 -2.60 -10.48
N ASP A 234 7.24 -2.67 -10.67
CA ASP A 234 6.39 -1.52 -10.96
C ASP A 234 5.08 -1.61 -10.16
N HIS A 235 4.40 -0.48 -10.07
CA HIS A 235 3.09 -0.36 -9.44
C HIS A 235 2.30 0.75 -10.12
N ALA A 236 1.09 0.44 -10.56
CA ALA A 236 0.15 1.40 -11.12
C ALA A 236 -1.16 1.37 -10.35
N MET A 237 -1.77 2.53 -10.16
CA MET A 237 -3.04 2.65 -9.44
C MET A 237 -3.90 3.77 -10.01
N TRP A 238 -5.23 3.55 -10.05
CA TRP A 238 -6.24 4.54 -10.43
C TRP A 238 -7.23 4.75 -9.30
N PHE A 239 -7.51 6.01 -8.98
CA PHE A 239 -8.51 6.44 -8.00
C PHE A 239 -9.74 6.93 -8.77
N HIS A 240 -10.73 6.08 -8.93
CA HIS A 240 -11.90 6.37 -9.79
C HIS A 240 -12.93 7.29 -9.14
N ARG A 241 -12.94 7.36 -7.79
CA ARG A 241 -13.86 8.22 -7.02
C ARG A 241 -13.28 8.52 -5.63
N PRO A 242 -13.79 9.57 -4.94
CA PRO A 242 -13.51 9.77 -3.53
C PRO A 242 -13.97 8.58 -2.69
N PHE A 243 -13.21 8.23 -1.66
CA PHE A 243 -13.49 7.12 -0.76
C PHE A 243 -12.96 7.41 0.65
N ARG A 244 -13.36 6.56 1.60
CA ARG A 244 -12.86 6.61 2.98
C ARG A 244 -12.17 5.30 3.32
N ALA A 245 -10.88 5.34 3.58
CA ALA A 245 -10.06 4.17 3.92
C ALA A 245 -10.45 3.49 5.26
N CYS A 246 -11.27 4.15 6.09
CA CYS A 246 -11.83 3.55 7.32
C CYS A 246 -13.06 2.65 7.07
N LEU A 247 -13.55 2.58 5.82
CA LEU A 247 -14.56 1.62 5.37
C LEU A 247 -13.86 0.44 4.70
N LEU A 248 -14.51 -0.72 4.68
CA LEU A 248 -13.97 -1.92 4.03
C LEU A 248 -14.23 -1.87 2.52
N TYR A 249 -13.18 -2.05 1.72
CA TYR A 249 -13.22 -2.11 0.27
C TYR A 249 -12.59 -3.39 -0.24
N THR A 250 -13.08 -3.93 -1.36
CA THR A 250 -12.39 -4.98 -2.12
C THR A 250 -11.37 -4.36 -3.07
N SER A 251 -10.24 -5.02 -3.25
CA SER A 251 -9.32 -4.74 -4.34
C SER A 251 -9.38 -5.92 -5.31
N PRO A 252 -10.03 -5.80 -6.48
CA PRO A 252 -9.96 -6.83 -7.51
C PRO A 252 -8.53 -6.90 -8.08
N SER A 253 -8.08 -8.11 -8.40
CA SER A 253 -6.80 -8.29 -9.10
C SER A 253 -6.92 -7.72 -10.53
N PRO A 254 -5.84 -7.11 -11.10
CA PRO A 254 -5.86 -6.63 -12.49
C PRO A 254 -6.22 -7.67 -13.55
N ARG A 255 -6.11 -8.97 -13.23
CA ARG A 255 -6.48 -10.07 -14.15
C ARG A 255 -7.98 -10.35 -14.21
N ASP A 256 -8.77 -9.82 -13.28
CA ASP A 256 -10.23 -10.03 -13.29
C ASP A 256 -10.94 -9.13 -14.30
N ALA A 257 -10.21 -8.18 -14.91
CA ALA A 257 -10.73 -7.28 -15.95
C ALA A 257 -10.59 -7.85 -17.39
N GLU A 258 -10.01 -9.04 -17.57
CA GLU A 258 -9.76 -9.65 -18.90
C GLU A 258 -10.63 -10.89 -19.18
N SER A 259 -11.66 -11.17 -18.39
CA SER A 259 -12.57 -12.32 -18.61
C SER A 259 -13.95 -11.90 -19.13
#